data_3528d106fda4efe6f702a746cabcd7d1
#
_entry.id   3528d106fda4efe6f702a746cabcd7d1
#
_cell.length_a   1.000
_cell.length_b   1.000
_cell.length_c   1.000
_cell.angle_alpha   90.00
_cell.angle_beta   90.00
_cell.angle_gamma   90.00
#
_symmetry.space_group_name_H-M   'P 1'
#
loop_
_entity.id
_entity.type
_entity.pdbx_description
1 polymer ?
#
loop_
_entity_poly.entity_id
_entity_poly.type
_entity_poly.pdbx_seq_one_letter_code
_entity_poly.pdbx_strand_id
1 'polypeptide(L)'
;VFSKRNPLIYAKNLLPYMVFFVFVILANAMVYKGLKNLHMDLSFSRALVISLIVGALAFTITKFLATKIPYNSSWDLQKQFHETENVFKYLQILTAFYVAFAHGSNDVANAVGPLAAVVAILKDGHVHMKVVMPPWILGLGGGCIVLGLLVWGAKVMATIGEKITELTPSRGFAATFGAATVVLICSKMGLPISTTHTLVGSVIGV
;
A
#
# COMPACT_ATOMS: atom_id res chain seq x y z
N VAL A 1 21.18 2.81 1.74
CA VAL A 1 21.67 1.95 0.64
C VAL A 1 22.73 2.72 -0.16
N PHE A 2 22.40 3.86 -0.75
CA PHE A 2 23.26 4.62 -1.67
C PHE A 2 24.53 5.22 -1.03
N SER A 3 24.56 5.45 0.28
CA SER A 3 25.78 5.91 1.01
C SER A 3 26.80 4.80 1.26
N LYS A 4 26.55 3.55 0.88
CA LYS A 4 27.45 2.43 1.14
C LYS A 4 28.40 2.20 -0.02
N ARG A 5 29.58 1.65 0.29
CA ARG A 5 30.65 1.35 -0.69
C ARG A 5 30.19 0.40 -1.82
N ASN A 6 29.24 -0.51 -1.52
CA ASN A 6 28.63 -1.44 -2.47
C ASN A 6 27.10 -1.38 -2.37
N PRO A 7 26.44 -0.40 -2.99
CA PRO A 7 25.00 -0.17 -2.84
C PRO A 7 24.15 -1.34 -3.30
N LEU A 8 24.54 -2.02 -4.38
CA LEU A 8 23.78 -3.14 -4.94
C LEU A 8 23.76 -4.36 -3.99
N ILE A 9 24.89 -4.70 -3.38
CA ILE A 9 24.95 -5.81 -2.40
C ILE A 9 24.05 -5.50 -1.20
N TYR A 10 24.11 -4.25 -0.73
CA TYR A 10 23.30 -3.80 0.40
C TYR A 10 21.81 -3.84 0.07
N ALA A 11 21.43 -3.42 -1.15
CA ALA A 11 20.05 -3.53 -1.64
C ALA A 11 19.60 -4.99 -1.73
N LYS A 12 20.39 -5.89 -2.32
CA LYS A 12 20.10 -7.33 -2.40
C LYS A 12 19.85 -7.97 -1.03
N ASN A 13 20.67 -7.62 -0.05
CA ASN A 13 20.54 -8.18 1.30
C ASN A 13 19.32 -7.60 2.05
N LEU A 14 18.98 -6.35 1.81
CA LEU A 14 17.86 -5.67 2.46
C LEU A 14 16.52 -6.02 1.81
N LEU A 15 16.50 -6.33 0.51
CA LEU A 15 15.31 -6.62 -0.29
C LEU A 15 14.35 -7.65 0.36
N PRO A 16 14.79 -8.84 0.83
CA PRO A 16 13.88 -9.81 1.43
C PRO A 16 13.19 -9.30 2.70
N TYR A 17 13.89 -8.50 3.51
CA TYR A 17 13.33 -7.90 4.72
C TYR A 17 12.27 -6.85 4.39
N MET A 18 12.53 -5.98 3.40
CA MET A 18 11.55 -5.00 2.95
C MET A 18 10.27 -5.69 2.45
N VAL A 19 10.42 -6.72 1.61
CA VAL A 19 9.30 -7.50 1.10
C VAL A 19 8.55 -8.19 2.23
N PHE A 20 9.26 -8.78 3.19
CA PHE A 20 8.66 -9.38 4.38
C PHE A 20 7.73 -8.40 5.11
N PHE A 21 8.23 -7.21 5.45
CA PHE A 21 7.43 -6.21 6.16
C PHE A 21 6.23 -5.73 5.37
N VAL A 22 6.38 -5.47 4.06
CA VAL A 22 5.26 -5.08 3.19
C VAL A 22 4.18 -6.15 3.18
N PHE A 23 4.56 -7.42 2.99
CA PHE A 23 3.60 -8.53 2.95
C PHE A 23 2.94 -8.80 4.31
N VAL A 24 3.68 -8.71 5.42
CA VAL A 24 3.10 -8.87 6.76
C VAL A 24 2.05 -7.80 7.03
N ILE A 25 2.36 -6.53 6.75
CA ILE A 25 1.43 -5.41 6.99
C ILE A 25 0.21 -5.55 6.08
N LEU A 26 0.42 -5.81 4.79
CA LEU A 26 -0.64 -5.95 3.80
C LEU A 26 -1.56 -7.15 4.14
N ALA A 27 -0.99 -8.33 4.38
CA ALA A 27 -1.74 -9.53 4.73
C ALA A 27 -2.50 -9.35 6.06
N ASN A 28 -1.88 -8.73 7.06
CA ASN A 28 -2.57 -8.43 8.31
C ASN A 28 -3.76 -7.48 8.12
N ALA A 29 -3.59 -6.44 7.31
CA ALA A 29 -4.66 -5.50 7.01
C ALA A 29 -5.80 -6.19 6.24
N MET A 30 -5.48 -7.02 5.24
CA MET A 30 -6.47 -7.76 4.45
C MET A 30 -7.23 -8.80 5.29
N VAL A 31 -6.51 -9.61 6.07
CA VAL A 31 -7.11 -10.70 6.87
C VAL A 31 -7.92 -10.12 8.04
N TYR A 32 -7.36 -9.16 8.77
CA TYR A 32 -8.02 -8.62 9.95
C TYR A 32 -9.21 -7.70 9.64
N LYS A 33 -9.08 -6.81 8.63
CA LYS A 33 -10.17 -5.90 8.24
C LYS A 33 -11.05 -6.47 7.13
N GLY A 34 -10.46 -7.08 6.10
CA GLY A 34 -11.20 -7.56 4.94
C GLY A 34 -12.16 -8.68 5.28
N LEU A 35 -11.73 -9.67 6.04
CA LEU A 35 -12.57 -10.80 6.43
C LEU A 35 -13.67 -10.45 7.44
N LYS A 36 -13.47 -9.41 8.24
CA LYS A 36 -14.50 -8.92 9.16
C LYS A 36 -15.74 -8.42 8.40
N ASN A 37 -15.57 -7.82 7.25
CA ASN A 37 -16.67 -7.38 6.38
C ASN A 37 -17.42 -8.56 5.73
N LEU A 38 -16.79 -9.75 5.70
CA LEU A 38 -17.39 -11.00 5.22
C LEU A 38 -17.98 -11.87 6.35
N HIS A 39 -18.17 -11.29 7.55
CA HIS A 39 -18.69 -11.98 8.75
C HIS A 39 -17.78 -13.12 9.25
N MET A 40 -16.50 -13.11 8.88
CA MET A 40 -15.48 -14.03 9.37
C MET A 40 -14.66 -13.34 10.46
N ASP A 41 -15.09 -13.43 11.70
CA ASP A 41 -14.40 -12.85 12.85
C ASP A 41 -13.14 -13.65 13.22
N LEU A 42 -12.01 -13.27 12.64
CA LEU A 42 -10.71 -13.79 13.05
C LEU A 42 -10.13 -12.93 14.18
N SER A 43 -9.66 -13.58 15.25
CA SER A 43 -8.94 -12.87 16.31
C SER A 43 -7.66 -12.24 15.73
N PHE A 44 -7.24 -11.11 16.30
CA PHE A 44 -6.01 -10.43 15.89
C PHE A 44 -4.79 -11.36 15.87
N SER A 45 -4.68 -12.25 16.87
CA SER A 45 -3.60 -13.23 16.96
C SER A 45 -3.55 -14.19 15.78
N ARG A 46 -4.72 -14.70 15.33
CA ARG A 46 -4.79 -15.59 14.16
C ARG A 46 -4.44 -14.84 12.87
N ALA A 47 -4.94 -13.62 12.70
CA ALA A 47 -4.59 -12.78 11.55
C ALA A 47 -3.07 -12.50 11.52
N LEU A 48 -2.45 -12.23 12.66
CA LEU A 48 -1.02 -11.99 12.78
C LEU A 48 -0.21 -13.24 12.38
N VAL A 49 -0.59 -14.43 12.86
CA VAL A 49 0.09 -15.69 12.51
C VAL A 49 0.01 -15.94 11.00
N ILE A 50 -1.17 -15.78 10.40
CA ILE A 50 -1.33 -15.92 8.93
C ILE A 50 -0.43 -14.93 8.20
N SER A 51 -0.40 -13.67 8.64
CA SER A 51 0.41 -12.63 8.03
C SER A 51 1.91 -12.91 8.12
N LEU A 52 2.37 -13.45 9.26
CA LEU A 52 3.76 -13.86 9.44
C LEU A 52 4.14 -15.02 8.52
N ILE A 53 3.23 -16.00 8.34
CA ILE A 53 3.45 -17.11 7.39
C ILE A 53 3.56 -16.57 5.96
N VAL A 54 2.64 -15.70 5.54
CA VAL A 54 2.67 -15.07 4.21
C VAL A 54 3.96 -14.26 4.02
N GLY A 55 4.35 -13.47 5.02
CA GLY A 55 5.60 -12.71 5.00
C GLY A 55 6.83 -13.61 4.92
N ALA A 56 6.88 -14.72 5.67
CA ALA A 56 7.98 -15.68 5.64
C ALA A 56 8.11 -16.37 4.27
N LEU A 57 6.99 -16.71 3.63
CA LEU A 57 6.96 -17.23 2.26
C LEU A 57 7.48 -16.19 1.26
N ALA A 58 7.02 -14.94 1.36
CA ALA A 58 7.49 -13.85 0.51
C ALA A 58 9.00 -13.58 0.73
N PHE A 59 9.49 -13.64 1.97
CA PHE A 59 10.90 -13.52 2.30
C PHE A 59 11.75 -14.60 1.63
N THR A 60 11.35 -15.86 1.76
CA THR A 60 12.11 -17.01 1.20
C THR A 60 12.16 -16.94 -0.33
N ILE A 61 11.02 -16.64 -0.97
CA ILE A 61 10.95 -16.46 -2.42
C ILE A 61 11.86 -15.30 -2.85
N THR A 62 11.75 -14.15 -2.18
CA THR A 62 12.55 -12.96 -2.51
C THR A 62 14.04 -13.20 -2.29
N LYS A 63 14.42 -13.88 -1.22
CA LYS A 63 15.80 -14.26 -0.96
C LYS A 63 16.36 -15.13 -2.08
N PHE A 64 15.58 -16.11 -2.55
CA PHE A 64 15.95 -16.94 -3.70
C PHE A 64 16.07 -16.13 -4.99
N LEU A 65 15.13 -15.24 -5.27
CA LEU A 65 15.19 -14.37 -6.45
C LEU A 65 16.36 -13.37 -6.38
N ALA A 66 16.68 -12.85 -5.20
CA ALA A 66 17.80 -11.95 -4.99
C ALA A 66 19.15 -12.61 -5.31
N THR A 67 19.29 -13.93 -5.18
CA THR A 67 20.52 -14.63 -5.59
C THR A 67 20.75 -14.57 -7.10
N LYS A 68 19.68 -14.47 -7.89
CA LYS A 68 19.74 -14.42 -9.36
C LYS A 68 20.11 -13.02 -9.90
N ILE A 69 20.08 -11.99 -9.08
CA ILE A 69 20.47 -10.64 -9.49
C ILE A 69 22.00 -10.66 -9.73
N PRO A 70 22.46 -10.37 -10.96
CA PRO A 70 23.88 -10.39 -11.27
C PRO A 70 24.63 -9.32 -10.48
N TYR A 71 25.82 -9.65 -10.03
CA TYR A 71 26.73 -8.73 -9.39
C TYR A 71 28.15 -9.04 -9.86
N ASN A 72 28.87 -7.97 -10.25
CA ASN A 72 30.27 -8.07 -10.58
C ASN A 72 31.04 -6.98 -9.81
N SER A 73 32.08 -7.37 -9.09
CA SER A 73 32.92 -6.46 -8.29
C SER A 73 33.67 -5.41 -9.12
N SER A 74 33.81 -5.64 -10.43
CA SER A 74 34.43 -4.68 -11.37
C SER A 74 33.48 -3.60 -11.88
N TRP A 75 32.19 -3.64 -11.49
CA TRP A 75 31.23 -2.62 -11.91
C TRP A 75 31.52 -1.27 -11.26
N ASP A 76 31.54 -0.23 -12.08
CA ASP A 76 31.61 1.14 -11.60
C ASP A 76 30.40 1.51 -10.74
N LEU A 77 30.59 2.51 -9.87
CA LEU A 77 29.54 2.97 -8.94
C LEU A 77 28.25 3.40 -9.67
N GLN A 78 28.37 4.05 -10.83
CA GLN A 78 27.19 4.45 -11.61
C GLN A 78 26.38 3.25 -12.05
N LYS A 79 27.04 2.18 -12.51
CA LYS A 79 26.37 0.94 -12.89
C LYS A 79 25.71 0.25 -11.69
N GLN A 80 26.40 0.25 -10.54
CA GLN A 80 25.82 -0.30 -9.31
C GLN A 80 24.59 0.49 -8.85
N PHE A 81 24.60 1.82 -8.98
CA PHE A 81 23.42 2.66 -8.70
C PHE A 81 22.26 2.35 -9.63
N HIS A 82 22.51 2.25 -10.93
CA HIS A 82 21.49 1.90 -11.91
C HIS A 82 20.84 0.54 -11.61
N GLU A 83 21.66 -0.48 -11.34
CA GLU A 83 21.13 -1.82 -10.99
C GLU A 83 20.42 -1.82 -9.63
N THR A 84 20.82 -0.98 -8.69
CA THR A 84 20.12 -0.79 -7.43
C THR A 84 18.74 -0.19 -7.66
N GLU A 85 18.61 0.83 -8.51
CA GLU A 85 17.31 1.41 -8.87
C GLU A 85 16.41 0.38 -9.61
N ASN A 86 16.99 -0.49 -10.45
CA ASN A 86 16.24 -1.59 -11.07
C ASN A 86 15.64 -2.55 -10.03
N VAL A 87 16.35 -2.83 -8.95
CA VAL A 87 15.82 -3.61 -7.81
C VAL A 87 14.65 -2.88 -7.14
N PHE A 88 14.79 -1.59 -6.88
CA PHE A 88 13.73 -0.77 -6.29
C PHE A 88 12.51 -0.61 -7.18
N LYS A 89 12.65 -0.69 -8.51
CA LYS A 89 11.52 -0.71 -9.44
C LYS A 89 10.53 -1.83 -9.15
N TYR A 90 10.99 -3.03 -8.83
CA TYR A 90 10.11 -4.14 -8.45
C TYR A 90 9.46 -3.92 -7.08
N LEU A 91 10.19 -3.34 -6.13
CA LEU A 91 9.63 -2.94 -4.84
C LEU A 91 8.57 -1.85 -4.98
N GLN A 92 8.78 -0.89 -5.89
CA GLN A 92 7.80 0.16 -6.16
C GLN A 92 6.50 -0.40 -6.74
N ILE A 93 6.57 -1.40 -7.63
CA ILE A 93 5.38 -2.10 -8.13
C ILE A 93 4.64 -2.76 -6.95
N LEU A 94 5.36 -3.42 -6.05
CA LEU A 94 4.75 -4.03 -4.87
C LEU A 94 4.07 -3.00 -3.96
N THR A 95 4.72 -1.86 -3.70
CA THR A 95 4.12 -0.80 -2.89
C THR A 95 2.99 -0.06 -3.59
N ALA A 96 2.92 -0.07 -4.92
CA ALA A 96 1.76 0.41 -5.65
C ALA A 96 0.49 -0.40 -5.32
N PHE A 97 0.59 -1.74 -5.25
CA PHE A 97 -0.51 -2.57 -4.75
C PHE A 97 -0.86 -2.26 -3.29
N TYR A 98 0.15 -2.01 -2.46
CA TYR A 98 -0.05 -1.65 -1.07
C TYR A 98 -0.79 -0.31 -0.92
N VAL A 99 -0.40 0.72 -1.67
CA VAL A 99 -1.10 2.01 -1.71
C VAL A 99 -2.52 1.85 -2.25
N ALA A 100 -2.71 1.09 -3.34
CA ALA A 100 -4.03 0.86 -3.92
C ALA A 100 -4.98 0.22 -2.90
N PHE A 101 -4.51 -0.76 -2.13
CA PHE A 101 -5.29 -1.37 -1.05
C PHE A 101 -5.58 -0.36 0.08
N ALA A 102 -4.58 0.41 0.53
CA ALA A 102 -4.75 1.42 1.57
C ALA A 102 -5.76 2.50 1.15
N HIS A 103 -5.65 3.01 -0.08
CA HIS A 103 -6.55 3.97 -0.70
C HIS A 103 -7.99 3.42 -0.77
N GLY A 104 -8.18 2.25 -1.38
CA GLY A 104 -9.50 1.65 -1.50
C GLY A 104 -10.16 1.40 -0.13
N SER A 105 -9.39 0.93 0.86
CA SER A 105 -9.93 0.67 2.20
C SER A 105 -10.33 1.94 2.97
N ASN A 106 -9.73 3.09 2.65
CA ASN A 106 -10.01 4.38 3.29
C ASN A 106 -11.09 5.16 2.52
N ASP A 107 -10.90 5.37 1.24
CA ASP A 107 -11.73 6.29 0.46
C ASP A 107 -13.10 5.71 0.12
N VAL A 108 -13.22 4.38 -0.05
CA VAL A 108 -14.55 3.76 -0.14
C VAL A 108 -15.36 4.05 1.12
N ALA A 109 -14.78 3.89 2.31
CA ALA A 109 -15.47 4.15 3.57
C ALA A 109 -15.90 5.62 3.70
N ASN A 110 -15.05 6.57 3.30
CA ASN A 110 -15.34 8.00 3.33
C ASN A 110 -16.48 8.40 2.38
N ALA A 111 -16.55 7.77 1.20
CA ALA A 111 -17.58 8.03 0.20
C ALA A 111 -18.93 7.38 0.56
N VAL A 112 -18.92 6.11 0.99
CA VAL A 112 -20.15 5.36 1.22
C VAL A 112 -20.72 5.49 2.62
N GLY A 113 -19.95 5.97 3.60
CA GLY A 113 -20.40 6.18 4.97
C GLY A 113 -21.62 7.08 5.05
N PRO A 114 -21.60 8.30 4.50
CA PRO A 114 -22.75 9.21 4.47
C PRO A 114 -23.95 8.59 3.74
N LEU A 115 -23.74 7.88 2.62
CA LEU A 115 -24.81 7.22 1.89
C LEU A 115 -25.48 6.13 2.72
N ALA A 116 -24.70 5.31 3.41
CA ALA A 116 -25.23 4.27 4.29
C ALA A 116 -26.04 4.89 5.45
N ALA A 117 -25.57 6.00 6.01
CA ALA A 117 -26.31 6.71 7.06
C ALA A 117 -27.67 7.22 6.55
N VAL A 118 -27.72 7.83 5.37
CA VAL A 118 -28.98 8.27 4.73
C VAL A 118 -29.92 7.09 4.51
N VAL A 119 -29.43 5.98 3.96
CA VAL A 119 -30.25 4.78 3.72
C VAL A 119 -30.81 4.22 5.03
N ALA A 120 -30.01 4.18 6.10
CA ALA A 120 -30.46 3.71 7.42
C ALA A 120 -31.56 4.63 7.99
N ILE A 121 -31.39 5.94 7.93
CA ILE A 121 -32.38 6.92 8.40
C ILE A 121 -33.71 6.77 7.62
N LEU A 122 -33.64 6.60 6.30
CA LEU A 122 -34.83 6.41 5.47
C LEU A 122 -35.57 5.10 5.78
N LYS A 123 -34.86 4.06 6.23
CA LYS A 123 -35.47 2.78 6.60
C LYS A 123 -36.08 2.80 8.00
N ASP A 124 -35.35 3.33 8.96
CA ASP A 124 -35.65 3.18 10.38
C ASP A 124 -36.26 4.44 11.01
N GLY A 125 -36.21 5.58 10.29
CA GLY A 125 -36.71 6.88 10.76
C GLY A 125 -35.86 7.52 11.87
N HIS A 126 -34.73 6.93 12.25
CA HIS A 126 -33.89 7.38 13.36
C HIS A 126 -32.43 7.49 12.95
N VAL A 127 -31.67 8.39 13.61
CA VAL A 127 -30.23 8.55 13.43
C VAL A 127 -29.50 7.54 14.33
N HIS A 128 -28.75 6.64 13.70
CA HIS A 128 -27.93 5.65 14.41
C HIS A 128 -26.49 6.14 14.57
N MET A 129 -25.90 5.96 15.75
CA MET A 129 -24.48 6.25 16.01
C MET A 129 -23.53 5.28 15.28
N LYS A 130 -24.02 4.09 14.95
CA LYS A 130 -23.31 3.08 14.14
C LYS A 130 -24.26 2.49 13.13
N VAL A 131 -23.87 2.60 11.86
CA VAL A 131 -24.65 2.06 10.74
C VAL A 131 -23.97 0.81 10.22
N VAL A 132 -24.73 -0.29 10.07
CA VAL A 132 -24.24 -1.49 9.40
C VAL A 132 -24.14 -1.17 7.91
N MET A 133 -22.96 -1.39 7.34
CA MET A 133 -22.66 -1.09 5.94
C MET A 133 -23.22 -2.21 5.03
N PRO A 134 -24.25 -1.96 4.21
CA PRO A 134 -24.76 -2.96 3.29
C PRO A 134 -23.72 -3.27 2.19
N PRO A 135 -23.52 -4.54 1.81
CA PRO A 135 -22.54 -4.93 0.80
C PRO A 135 -22.76 -4.28 -0.57
N TRP A 136 -23.99 -4.00 -0.95
CA TRP A 136 -24.30 -3.35 -2.22
C TRP A 136 -23.81 -1.89 -2.28
N ILE A 137 -23.84 -1.16 -1.15
CA ILE A 137 -23.29 0.22 -1.05
C ILE A 137 -21.78 0.19 -1.19
N LEU A 138 -21.10 -0.80 -0.57
CA LEU A 138 -19.65 -1.00 -0.77
C LEU A 138 -19.32 -1.29 -2.23
N GLY A 139 -20.11 -2.16 -2.88
CA GLY A 139 -19.94 -2.47 -4.30
C GLY A 139 -20.13 -1.26 -5.20
N LEU A 140 -21.16 -0.44 -4.93
CA LEU A 140 -21.42 0.79 -5.67
C LEU A 140 -20.27 1.79 -5.50
N GLY A 141 -19.82 2.05 -4.25
CA GLY A 141 -18.71 2.96 -3.98
C GLY A 141 -17.40 2.50 -4.61
N GLY A 142 -17.07 1.21 -4.48
CA GLY A 142 -15.89 0.62 -5.12
C GLY A 142 -15.95 0.72 -6.65
N GLY A 143 -17.11 0.45 -7.25
CA GLY A 143 -17.32 0.59 -8.70
C GLY A 143 -17.13 2.02 -9.19
N CYS A 144 -17.65 3.02 -8.46
CA CYS A 144 -17.44 4.44 -8.79
C CYS A 144 -15.97 4.85 -8.70
N ILE A 145 -15.20 4.35 -7.71
CA ILE A 145 -13.75 4.59 -7.61
C ILE A 145 -13.03 3.98 -8.81
N VAL A 146 -13.35 2.74 -9.20
CA VAL A 146 -12.75 2.09 -10.38
C VAL A 146 -13.03 2.90 -11.65
N LEU A 147 -14.26 3.36 -11.86
CA LEU A 147 -14.62 4.20 -13.00
C LEU A 147 -13.84 5.53 -12.99
N GLY A 148 -13.73 6.19 -11.82
CA GLY A 148 -12.93 7.41 -11.68
C GLY A 148 -11.46 7.20 -12.02
N LEU A 149 -10.86 6.10 -11.57
CA LEU A 149 -9.48 5.72 -11.88
C LEU A 149 -9.27 5.43 -13.37
N LEU A 150 -10.21 4.75 -14.01
CA LEU A 150 -10.15 4.47 -15.46
C LEU A 150 -10.18 5.75 -16.31
N VAL A 151 -10.96 6.75 -15.89
CA VAL A 151 -11.15 7.99 -16.68
C VAL A 151 -10.02 8.99 -16.41
N TRP A 152 -9.62 9.20 -15.16
CA TRP A 152 -8.67 10.28 -14.78
C TRP A 152 -7.40 9.80 -14.10
N GLY A 153 -7.31 8.55 -13.66
CA GLY A 153 -6.20 8.05 -12.86
C GLY A 153 -4.83 8.27 -13.50
N ALA A 154 -4.70 8.03 -14.80
CA ALA A 154 -3.43 8.25 -15.51
C ALA A 154 -2.98 9.72 -15.45
N LYS A 155 -3.89 10.68 -15.61
CA LYS A 155 -3.57 12.12 -15.53
C LYS A 155 -3.15 12.55 -14.13
N VAL A 156 -3.81 12.03 -13.11
CA VAL A 156 -3.46 12.31 -11.70
C VAL A 156 -2.09 11.74 -11.37
N MET A 157 -1.81 10.50 -11.76
CA MET A 157 -0.51 9.86 -11.54
C MET A 157 0.62 10.62 -12.23
N ALA A 158 0.45 11.04 -13.48
CA ALA A 158 1.43 11.85 -14.19
C ALA A 158 1.69 13.19 -13.48
N THR A 159 0.65 13.84 -12.97
CA THR A 159 0.79 15.12 -12.23
C THR A 159 1.64 14.94 -10.97
N ILE A 160 1.41 13.89 -10.20
CA ILE A 160 2.15 13.62 -8.95
C ILE A 160 3.58 13.17 -9.25
N GLY A 161 3.76 12.29 -10.24
CA GLY A 161 5.05 11.67 -10.54
C GLY A 161 6.03 12.56 -11.33
N GLU A 162 5.51 13.52 -12.12
CA GLU A 162 6.35 14.32 -13.03
C GLU A 162 6.44 15.80 -12.64
N LYS A 163 5.40 16.34 -11.96
CA LYS A 163 5.31 17.78 -11.71
C LYS A 163 5.70 18.21 -10.29
N ILE A 164 5.80 17.28 -9.34
CA ILE A 164 6.12 17.60 -7.94
C ILE A 164 7.63 17.45 -7.71
N THR A 165 8.20 16.30 -8.07
CA THR A 165 9.63 16.01 -7.93
C THR A 165 10.05 14.89 -8.87
N GLU A 166 11.35 14.81 -9.20
CA GLU A 166 11.89 13.67 -9.92
C GLU A 166 11.90 12.43 -9.03
N LEU A 167 10.98 11.51 -9.30
CA LEU A 167 10.86 10.26 -8.57
C LEU A 167 11.71 9.16 -9.20
N THR A 168 12.86 8.88 -8.57
CA THR A 168 13.55 7.60 -8.83
C THR A 168 12.77 6.44 -8.23
N PRO A 169 12.96 5.19 -8.71
CA PRO A 169 12.28 4.02 -8.14
C PRO A 169 12.44 3.86 -6.63
N SER A 170 13.62 4.18 -6.09
CA SER A 170 13.87 4.12 -4.64
C SER A 170 13.10 5.17 -3.86
N ARG A 171 13.03 6.41 -4.37
CA ARG A 171 12.22 7.48 -3.77
C ARG A 171 10.73 7.16 -3.88
N GLY A 172 10.28 6.68 -5.06
CA GLY A 172 8.91 6.25 -5.26
C GLY A 172 8.49 5.14 -4.30
N PHE A 173 9.36 4.13 -4.09
CA PHE A 173 9.14 3.10 -3.07
C PHE A 173 8.98 3.70 -1.67
N ALA A 174 9.90 4.57 -1.24
CA ALA A 174 9.86 5.17 0.09
C ALA A 174 8.60 6.01 0.31
N ALA A 175 8.25 6.86 -0.66
CA ALA A 175 7.05 7.69 -0.62
C ALA A 175 5.76 6.86 -0.54
N THR A 176 5.61 5.87 -1.43
CA THR A 176 4.40 5.03 -1.48
C THR A 176 4.27 4.12 -0.27
N PHE A 177 5.38 3.55 0.22
CA PHE A 177 5.37 2.73 1.43
C PHE A 177 5.01 3.55 2.67
N GLY A 178 5.60 4.74 2.83
CA GLY A 178 5.30 5.67 3.92
C GLY A 178 3.84 6.10 3.89
N ALA A 179 3.36 6.57 2.75
CA ALA A 179 1.98 7.02 2.59
C ALA A 179 0.97 5.90 2.93
N ALA A 180 1.13 4.71 2.35
CA ALA A 180 0.22 3.59 2.58
C ALA A 180 0.20 3.18 4.07
N THR A 181 1.36 3.15 4.72
CA THR A 181 1.47 2.79 6.12
C THR A 181 0.73 3.79 7.01
N VAL A 182 0.92 5.10 6.79
CA VAL A 182 0.23 6.16 7.54
C VAL A 182 -1.29 6.07 7.32
N VAL A 183 -1.74 5.90 6.07
CA VAL A 183 -3.17 5.77 5.75
C VAL A 183 -3.78 4.57 6.48
N LEU A 184 -3.14 3.41 6.47
CA LEU A 184 -3.66 2.22 7.16
C LEU A 184 -3.69 2.37 8.68
N ILE A 185 -2.66 2.98 9.28
CA ILE A 185 -2.62 3.24 10.73
C ILE A 185 -3.76 4.19 11.11
N CYS A 186 -3.89 5.33 10.43
CA CYS A 186 -4.94 6.29 10.70
C CYS A 186 -6.34 5.69 10.50
N SER A 187 -6.54 4.95 9.41
CA SER A 187 -7.80 4.23 9.16
C SER A 187 -8.12 3.21 10.24
N LYS A 188 -7.10 2.54 10.81
CA LYS A 188 -7.30 1.61 11.93
C LYS A 188 -7.68 2.32 13.22
N MET A 189 -7.12 3.50 13.45
CA MET A 189 -7.44 4.34 14.62
C MET A 189 -8.77 5.10 14.48
N GLY A 190 -9.43 5.02 13.32
CA GLY A 190 -10.66 5.77 13.03
C GLY A 190 -10.41 7.26 12.80
N LEU A 191 -9.17 7.66 12.52
CA LEU A 191 -8.82 9.05 12.22
C LEU A 191 -9.12 9.35 10.75
N PRO A 192 -9.84 10.43 10.46
CA PRO A 192 -10.07 10.87 9.08
C PRO A 192 -8.74 11.32 8.46
N ILE A 193 -8.38 10.73 7.33
CA ILE A 193 -7.15 11.04 6.63
C ILE A 193 -7.42 11.15 5.12
N SER A 194 -6.76 12.11 4.48
CA SER A 194 -6.74 12.22 3.03
C SER A 194 -5.57 11.43 2.46
N THR A 195 -5.86 10.42 1.66
CA THR A 195 -4.87 9.61 0.96
C THR A 195 -4.01 10.45 0.02
N THR A 196 -4.62 11.41 -0.69
CA THR A 196 -3.92 12.32 -1.59
C THR A 196 -2.93 13.23 -0.86
N HIS A 197 -3.35 13.88 0.23
CA HIS A 197 -2.46 14.74 1.03
C HIS A 197 -1.30 13.94 1.62
N THR A 198 -1.58 12.73 2.10
CA THR A 198 -0.54 11.85 2.66
C THR A 198 0.48 11.44 1.59
N LEU A 199 0.01 11.09 0.39
CA LEU A 199 0.90 10.73 -0.72
C LEU A 199 1.75 11.92 -1.17
N VAL A 200 1.14 13.08 -1.38
CA VAL A 200 1.86 14.31 -1.76
C VAL A 200 2.89 14.68 -0.69
N GLY A 201 2.51 14.66 0.60
CA GLY A 201 3.46 14.92 1.69
C GLY A 201 4.62 13.93 1.73
N SER A 202 4.36 12.65 1.45
CA SER A 202 5.41 11.63 1.36
C SER A 202 6.34 11.83 0.17
N VAL A 203 5.81 12.29 -0.97
CA VAL A 203 6.60 12.62 -2.18
C VAL A 203 7.48 13.85 -1.94
N ILE A 204 7.00 14.85 -1.23
CA ILE A 204 7.79 16.04 -0.86
C ILE A 204 8.90 15.68 0.15
N GLY A 205 8.66 14.66 0.99
CA GLY A 205 9.60 14.24 2.03
C GLY A 205 10.76 13.35 1.55
N VAL A 206 10.81 12.91 0.28
CA VAL A 206 11.85 12.03 -0.31
C VAL A 206 12.65 12.73 -1.39
#